data_5a0291c9f74d8c6ebcc45730c2539658
#
_entry.id   5a0291c9f74d8c6ebcc45730c2539658
#
_cell.length_a   1.000
_cell.length_b   1.000
_cell.length_c   1.000
_cell.angle_alpha   90.00
_cell.angle_beta   90.00
_cell.angle_gamma   90.00
#
_symmetry.space_group_name_H-M   'P 1'
#
loop_
_entity.id
_entity.type
_entity.pdbx_description
1 polymer ?
#
loop_
_entity_poly.entity_id
_entity_poly.type
_entity_poly.pdbx_seq_one_letter_code
_entity_poly.pdbx_strand_id
1 'polypeptide(L)'
;MRKSIILLAFVLGGFTANAQSVVEGTKLTDNWSVELKAGAVTPLTHSAFFKGMRPAFGIGISKQLTPIFGLGFQGMGYVNTTQSKTAFDASDVSLLGKVNLMNLFAGYNGTPRLFEVEAVAGMGWLHYYASGDGDENSWSTRFGLNLNFNLGESKAWTVGLKPAIVYDMQGGFPESKSRFNANNAAFELTAGLTYHFKTSNGTH
;
A
#
# COMPACT_ATOMS: atom_id res chain seq x y z
N MET A 1 -21.35 6.68 -14.60
CA MET A 1 -21.08 5.60 -13.63
C MET A 1 -21.04 4.20 -14.23
N ARG A 2 -21.95 3.78 -15.12
CA ARG A 2 -21.93 2.41 -15.73
C ARG A 2 -20.66 2.11 -16.57
N LYS A 3 -20.09 3.09 -17.27
CA LYS A 3 -18.89 2.89 -18.12
C LYS A 3 -17.60 2.67 -17.33
N SER A 4 -17.49 3.25 -16.12
CA SER A 4 -16.31 3.09 -15.26
C SER A 4 -16.26 1.71 -14.58
N ILE A 5 -17.42 1.12 -14.29
CA ILE A 5 -17.52 -0.23 -13.73
C ILE A 5 -17.11 -1.29 -14.76
N ILE A 6 -17.46 -1.06 -16.04
CA ILE A 6 -17.11 -1.96 -17.15
C ILE A 6 -15.58 -1.93 -17.38
N LEU A 7 -14.94 -0.76 -17.30
CA LEU A 7 -13.50 -0.64 -17.45
C LEU A 7 -12.75 -1.38 -16.30
N LEU A 8 -13.24 -1.26 -15.07
CA LEU A 8 -12.69 -1.99 -13.91
C LEU A 8 -12.86 -3.50 -14.08
N ALA A 9 -14.02 -3.96 -14.56
CA ALA A 9 -14.27 -5.38 -14.84
C ALA A 9 -13.38 -5.92 -15.98
N PHE A 10 -13.08 -5.12 -17.00
CA PHE A 10 -12.17 -5.51 -18.09
C PHE A 10 -10.72 -5.61 -17.63
N VAL A 11 -10.25 -4.71 -16.76
CA VAL A 11 -8.92 -4.78 -16.16
C VAL A 11 -8.80 -6.01 -15.25
N LEU A 12 -9.83 -6.33 -14.48
CA LEU A 12 -9.84 -7.51 -13.62
C LEU A 12 -10.03 -8.83 -14.41
N GLY A 13 -10.77 -8.83 -15.50
CA GLY A 13 -11.03 -10.02 -16.33
C GLY A 13 -9.86 -10.44 -17.23
N GLY A 14 -8.99 -9.49 -17.60
CA GLY A 14 -7.85 -9.76 -18.50
C GLY A 14 -6.69 -10.54 -17.86
N PHE A 15 -6.66 -10.65 -16.54
CA PHE A 15 -5.54 -11.26 -15.80
C PHE A 15 -5.80 -12.71 -15.34
N THR A 16 -6.88 -13.35 -15.76
CA THR A 16 -7.29 -14.67 -15.21
C THR A 16 -6.49 -15.86 -15.67
N ALA A 17 -5.61 -15.71 -16.68
CA ALA A 17 -5.15 -16.91 -17.39
C ALA A 17 -3.91 -17.61 -16.80
N ASN A 18 -3.03 -16.95 -16.00
CA ASN A 18 -1.75 -17.57 -15.64
C ASN A 18 -1.10 -17.02 -14.37
N ALA A 19 -1.82 -16.95 -13.28
CA ALA A 19 -1.26 -16.47 -12.03
C ALA A 19 -0.88 -17.60 -11.06
N GLN A 20 0.26 -17.48 -10.46
CA GLN A 20 0.75 -18.38 -9.42
C GLN A 20 1.50 -17.54 -8.37
N SER A 21 1.15 -17.70 -7.10
CA SER A 21 1.73 -16.92 -6.00
C SER A 21 2.82 -17.66 -5.23
N VAL A 22 3.36 -18.72 -5.78
CA VAL A 22 4.52 -19.39 -5.19
C VAL A 22 5.76 -18.56 -5.48
N VAL A 23 6.57 -18.32 -4.45
CA VAL A 23 7.86 -17.63 -4.61
C VAL A 23 8.83 -18.63 -5.23
N GLU A 24 8.88 -18.65 -6.54
CA GLU A 24 9.75 -19.51 -7.35
C GLU A 24 10.57 -18.65 -8.31
N GLY A 25 11.77 -19.13 -8.61
CA GLY A 25 12.66 -18.48 -9.56
C GLY A 25 13.50 -17.35 -8.93
N THR A 26 14.59 -17.07 -9.60
CA THR A 26 15.59 -16.07 -9.19
C THR A 26 15.75 -14.94 -10.22
N LYS A 27 14.95 -14.98 -11.29
CA LYS A 27 15.02 -13.98 -12.35
C LYS A 27 14.43 -12.64 -11.90
N LEU A 28 14.90 -11.55 -12.47
CA LEU A 28 14.39 -10.21 -12.17
C LEU A 28 12.89 -10.06 -12.48
N THR A 29 12.37 -10.82 -13.44
CA THR A 29 10.97 -10.82 -13.88
C THR A 29 10.03 -11.59 -12.95
N ASP A 30 10.57 -12.41 -12.05
CA ASP A 30 9.77 -13.29 -11.20
C ASP A 30 9.23 -12.59 -9.96
N ASN A 31 8.12 -13.13 -9.40
CA ASN A 31 7.55 -12.75 -8.10
C ASN A 31 7.09 -11.29 -7.98
N TRP A 32 6.62 -10.71 -9.07
CA TRP A 32 6.02 -9.39 -9.07
C TRP A 32 4.53 -9.45 -8.73
N SER A 33 4.05 -8.38 -8.13
CA SER A 33 2.62 -8.18 -7.88
C SER A 33 2.24 -6.71 -8.05
N VAL A 34 0.97 -6.49 -8.41
CA VAL A 34 0.36 -5.16 -8.42
C VAL A 34 -0.79 -5.12 -7.43
N GLU A 35 -1.01 -3.97 -6.85
CA GLU A 35 -2.01 -3.77 -5.81
C GLU A 35 -2.81 -2.49 -6.05
N LEU A 36 -4.12 -2.58 -5.85
CA LEU A 36 -5.01 -1.43 -5.72
C LEU A 36 -5.45 -1.32 -4.27
N LYS A 37 -5.47 -0.11 -3.75
CA LYS A 37 -5.82 0.20 -2.35
C LYS A 37 -6.93 1.23 -2.30
N ALA A 38 -7.84 1.07 -1.34
CA ALA A 38 -8.83 2.07 -0.99
C ALA A 38 -9.09 2.04 0.51
N GLY A 39 -9.31 3.19 1.11
CA GLY A 39 -9.56 3.29 2.54
C GLY A 39 -9.63 4.72 3.03
N ALA A 40 -9.07 4.96 4.19
CA ALA A 40 -9.06 6.28 4.81
C ALA A 40 -7.77 6.54 5.58
N VAL A 41 -7.44 7.81 5.71
CA VAL A 41 -6.36 8.33 6.56
C VAL A 41 -6.93 9.36 7.50
N THR A 42 -6.42 9.42 8.72
CA THR A 42 -6.81 10.42 9.71
C THR A 42 -5.60 10.84 10.55
N PRO A 43 -5.43 12.15 10.84
CA PRO A 43 -4.42 12.62 11.78
C PRO A 43 -4.66 12.00 13.16
N LEU A 44 -3.57 11.59 13.83
CA LEU A 44 -3.65 11.06 15.21
C LEU A 44 -3.69 12.16 16.27
N THR A 45 -3.29 13.37 15.92
CA THR A 45 -3.20 14.50 16.86
C THR A 45 -3.77 15.76 16.23
N HIS A 46 -4.11 16.74 17.07
CA HIS A 46 -4.64 18.05 16.71
C HIS A 46 -5.97 18.07 15.95
N SER A 47 -6.62 16.94 15.79
CA SER A 47 -7.93 16.81 15.15
C SER A 47 -8.74 15.69 15.81
N ALA A 48 -10.06 15.84 15.83
CA ALA A 48 -10.93 14.73 16.20
C ALA A 48 -10.82 13.63 15.12
N PHE A 49 -10.57 12.40 15.53
CA PHE A 49 -10.25 11.26 14.68
C PHE A 49 -11.13 11.15 13.43
N PHE A 50 -12.45 11.17 13.62
CA PHE A 50 -13.39 11.06 12.50
C PHE A 50 -13.56 12.36 11.70
N LYS A 51 -13.37 13.52 12.33
CA LYS A 51 -13.52 14.82 11.66
C LYS A 51 -12.37 15.12 10.70
N GLY A 52 -11.17 14.63 11.05
CA GLY A 52 -9.97 14.76 10.19
C GLY A 52 -9.83 13.68 9.13
N MET A 53 -10.76 12.72 9.07
CA MET A 53 -10.65 11.56 8.16
C MET A 53 -10.83 11.98 6.71
N ARG A 54 -9.94 11.45 5.85
CA ARG A 54 -9.95 11.62 4.39
C ARG A 54 -9.99 10.27 3.69
N PRO A 55 -10.77 10.12 2.63
CA PRO A 55 -10.64 8.95 1.76
C PRO A 55 -9.23 8.87 1.17
N ALA A 56 -8.69 7.66 1.11
CA ALA A 56 -7.37 7.36 0.58
C ALA A 56 -7.47 6.31 -0.52
N PHE A 57 -6.76 6.53 -1.62
CA PHE A 57 -6.65 5.58 -2.72
C PHE A 57 -5.19 5.42 -3.10
N GLY A 58 -4.83 4.24 -3.54
CA GLY A 58 -3.45 3.98 -3.92
C GLY A 58 -3.28 2.82 -4.88
N ILE A 59 -2.11 2.83 -5.47
CA ILE A 59 -1.60 1.74 -6.31
C ILE A 59 -0.21 1.35 -5.81
N GLY A 60 0.09 0.07 -5.87
CA GLY A 60 1.41 -0.46 -5.51
C GLY A 60 1.90 -1.48 -6.50
N ILE A 61 3.21 -1.57 -6.60
CA ILE A 61 3.92 -2.67 -7.25
C ILE A 61 4.90 -3.25 -6.25
N SER A 62 5.01 -4.56 -6.19
CA SER A 62 5.91 -5.21 -5.25
C SER A 62 6.61 -6.39 -5.90
N LYS A 63 7.80 -6.68 -5.39
CA LYS A 63 8.59 -7.84 -5.74
C LYS A 63 8.92 -8.62 -4.48
N GLN A 64 8.56 -9.89 -4.46
CA GLN A 64 9.00 -10.81 -3.42
C GLN A 64 10.41 -11.29 -3.76
N LEU A 65 11.37 -11.01 -2.87
CA LEU A 65 12.77 -11.36 -3.05
C LEU A 65 13.06 -12.76 -2.51
N THR A 66 12.46 -13.08 -1.37
CA THR A 66 12.51 -14.39 -0.73
C THR A 66 11.13 -14.70 -0.15
N PRO A 67 10.83 -15.92 0.30
CA PRO A 67 9.56 -16.19 0.98
C PRO A 67 9.28 -15.31 2.21
N ILE A 68 10.33 -14.68 2.78
CA ILE A 68 10.23 -13.84 3.98
C ILE A 68 10.28 -12.34 3.61
N PHE A 69 11.16 -11.94 2.69
CA PHE A 69 11.44 -10.54 2.40
C PHE A 69 10.92 -10.11 1.02
N GLY A 70 10.27 -8.96 0.98
CA GLY A 70 9.81 -8.30 -0.24
C GLY A 70 10.14 -6.81 -0.24
N LEU A 71 10.15 -6.24 -1.43
CA LEU A 71 10.22 -4.80 -1.66
C LEU A 71 8.97 -4.33 -2.39
N GLY A 72 8.53 -3.11 -2.10
CA GLY A 72 7.38 -2.51 -2.76
C GLY A 72 7.59 -1.04 -3.03
N PHE A 73 6.92 -0.56 -4.05
CA PHE A 73 6.77 0.85 -4.36
C PHE A 73 5.28 1.16 -4.43
N GLN A 74 4.84 2.24 -3.81
CA GLN A 74 3.44 2.63 -3.80
C GLN A 74 3.25 4.12 -4.00
N GLY A 75 2.14 4.50 -4.64
CA GLY A 75 1.60 5.84 -4.66
C GLY A 75 0.25 5.87 -3.95
N MET A 76 0.05 6.86 -3.09
CA MET A 76 -1.20 7.11 -2.36
C MET A 76 -1.68 8.53 -2.66
N GLY A 77 -2.99 8.69 -2.81
CA GLY A 77 -3.66 9.98 -2.90
C GLY A 77 -4.67 10.11 -1.76
N TYR A 78 -4.63 11.24 -1.06
CA TYR A 78 -5.55 11.57 0.03
C TYR A 78 -6.54 12.62 -0.47
N VAL A 79 -7.81 12.21 -0.57
CA VAL A 79 -8.84 13.02 -1.24
C VAL A 79 -9.14 14.27 -0.42
N ASN A 80 -9.24 15.38 -1.12
CA ASN A 80 -9.60 16.67 -0.52
C ASN A 80 -10.96 16.61 0.17
N THR A 81 -10.96 17.00 1.42
CA THR A 81 -12.19 17.20 2.20
C THR A 81 -12.49 18.66 2.49
N THR A 82 -11.47 19.53 2.59
CA THR A 82 -11.71 20.96 2.95
C THR A 82 -10.50 21.89 2.74
N GLN A 83 -9.30 21.43 2.43
CA GLN A 83 -8.09 22.24 2.62
C GLN A 83 -7.43 22.71 1.33
N SER A 84 -7.38 21.89 0.29
CA SER A 84 -6.76 22.27 -0.97
C SER A 84 -7.81 22.72 -2.00
N LYS A 85 -7.34 23.39 -3.05
CA LYS A 85 -8.16 23.71 -4.24
C LYS A 85 -8.12 22.60 -5.28
N THR A 86 -7.40 21.52 -5.02
CA THR A 86 -7.20 20.38 -5.90
C THR A 86 -8.07 19.19 -5.50
N ALA A 87 -8.08 18.12 -6.29
CA ALA A 87 -8.83 16.89 -5.96
C ALA A 87 -8.23 16.14 -4.77
N PHE A 88 -6.96 16.37 -4.47
CA PHE A 88 -6.23 15.75 -3.34
C PHE A 88 -5.71 16.81 -2.39
N ASP A 89 -5.77 16.52 -1.09
CA ASP A 89 -5.09 17.32 -0.08
C ASP A 89 -3.60 17.01 -0.03
N ALA A 90 -3.24 15.75 -0.23
CA ALA A 90 -1.86 15.29 -0.30
C ALA A 90 -1.71 14.04 -1.16
N SER A 91 -0.49 13.77 -1.59
CA SER A 91 -0.07 12.52 -2.19
C SER A 91 1.24 12.03 -1.59
N ASP A 92 1.41 10.72 -1.49
CA ASP A 92 2.61 10.07 -0.96
C ASP A 92 3.12 9.04 -1.95
N VAL A 93 4.43 9.05 -2.19
CA VAL A 93 5.12 8.06 -2.98
C VAL A 93 6.20 7.42 -2.13
N SER A 94 6.08 6.11 -1.87
CA SER A 94 6.90 5.43 -0.87
C SER A 94 7.56 4.17 -1.41
N LEU A 95 8.79 3.93 -0.96
CA LEU A 95 9.49 2.65 -1.05
C LEU A 95 9.27 1.88 0.25
N LEU A 96 8.90 0.61 0.14
CA LEU A 96 8.51 -0.25 1.25
C LEU A 96 9.39 -1.49 1.32
N GLY A 97 9.86 -1.82 2.51
CA GLY A 97 10.32 -3.15 2.89
C GLY A 97 9.17 -3.94 3.52
N LYS A 98 9.04 -5.20 3.15
CA LYS A 98 8.00 -6.12 3.64
C LYS A 98 8.63 -7.35 4.24
N VAL A 99 8.13 -7.81 5.37
CA VAL A 99 8.58 -9.03 6.05
C VAL A 99 7.37 -9.90 6.35
N ASN A 100 7.29 -11.07 5.73
CA ASN A 100 6.25 -12.05 6.03
C ASN A 100 6.53 -12.70 7.38
N LEU A 101 5.79 -12.30 8.42
CA LEU A 101 5.98 -12.76 9.79
C LEU A 101 5.61 -14.24 9.95
N MET A 102 4.61 -14.73 9.19
CA MET A 102 4.21 -16.12 9.26
C MET A 102 5.31 -17.04 8.73
N ASN A 103 5.96 -16.65 7.61
CA ASN A 103 7.08 -17.41 7.06
C ASN A 103 8.35 -17.27 7.90
N LEU A 104 8.57 -16.12 8.54
CA LEU A 104 9.70 -15.88 9.42
C LEU A 104 9.66 -16.80 10.67
N PHE A 105 8.49 -16.91 11.32
CA PHE A 105 8.36 -17.63 12.59
C PHE A 105 7.92 -19.08 12.44
N ALA A 106 7.12 -19.39 11.43
CA ALA A 106 6.55 -20.74 11.22
C ALA A 106 7.15 -21.48 10.02
N GLY A 107 8.16 -20.91 9.36
CA GLY A 107 8.78 -21.44 8.15
C GLY A 107 7.89 -21.35 6.92
N TYR A 108 8.47 -21.49 5.73
CA TYR A 108 7.76 -21.50 4.45
C TYR A 108 7.56 -22.95 3.98
N ASN A 109 6.33 -23.31 3.65
CA ASN A 109 5.95 -24.69 3.29
C ASN A 109 5.88 -24.91 1.76
N GLY A 110 6.49 -24.01 0.95
CA GLY A 110 6.46 -24.11 -0.51
C GLY A 110 5.24 -23.46 -1.16
N THR A 111 4.17 -23.16 -0.41
CA THR A 111 2.98 -22.48 -0.91
C THR A 111 2.53 -21.40 0.07
N PRO A 112 1.98 -20.26 -0.41
CA PRO A 112 1.41 -19.24 0.46
C PRO A 112 0.24 -19.80 1.28
N ARG A 113 0.17 -19.38 2.53
CA ARG A 113 -0.93 -19.75 3.42
C ARG A 113 -2.21 -19.01 3.00
N LEU A 114 -3.37 -19.52 3.46
CA LEU A 114 -4.65 -18.81 3.27
C LEU A 114 -4.62 -17.42 3.91
N PHE A 115 -4.03 -17.33 5.09
CA PHE A 115 -3.85 -16.07 5.83
C PHE A 115 -2.37 -15.85 6.13
N GLU A 116 -1.90 -14.63 5.86
CA GLU A 116 -0.53 -14.21 6.13
C GLU A 116 -0.50 -12.81 6.72
N VAL A 117 0.44 -12.59 7.61
CA VAL A 117 0.72 -11.29 8.21
C VAL A 117 2.10 -10.83 7.77
N GLU A 118 2.16 -9.65 7.19
CA GLU A 118 3.42 -8.99 6.83
C GLU A 118 3.60 -7.73 7.66
N ALA A 119 4.79 -7.54 8.22
CA ALA A 119 5.23 -6.24 8.71
C ALA A 119 5.74 -5.41 7.53
N VAL A 120 5.39 -4.12 7.52
CA VAL A 120 5.77 -3.18 6.48
C VAL A 120 6.42 -1.97 7.12
N ALA A 121 7.58 -1.59 6.60
CA ALA A 121 8.25 -0.35 6.94
C ALA A 121 8.74 0.33 5.66
N GLY A 122 8.70 1.65 5.61
CA GLY A 122 9.14 2.36 4.43
C GLY A 122 9.36 3.83 4.65
N MET A 123 9.90 4.48 3.61
CA MET A 123 10.07 5.92 3.53
C MET A 123 9.60 6.42 2.18
N GLY A 124 9.14 7.66 2.15
CA GLY A 124 8.56 8.24 0.96
C GLY A 124 8.68 9.74 0.89
N TRP A 125 8.15 10.25 -0.17
CA TRP A 125 7.98 11.67 -0.44
C TRP A 125 6.49 12.01 -0.38
N LEU A 126 6.16 12.93 0.52
CA LEU A 126 4.83 13.42 0.79
C LEU A 126 4.69 14.82 0.21
N HIS A 127 3.72 15.02 -0.64
CA HIS A 127 3.42 16.30 -1.27
C HIS A 127 2.04 16.78 -0.82
N TYR A 128 2.00 17.99 -0.26
CA TYR A 128 0.77 18.67 0.10
C TYR A 128 0.40 19.68 -0.97
N TYR A 129 -0.84 19.61 -1.43
CA TYR A 129 -1.39 20.55 -2.40
C TYR A 129 -1.88 21.81 -1.69
N ALA A 130 -1.54 22.96 -2.25
CA ALA A 130 -1.66 24.27 -1.63
C ALA A 130 -3.00 24.62 -1.00
N SER A 131 -2.93 25.08 0.22
CA SER A 131 -4.03 25.74 0.94
C SER A 131 -3.80 27.25 1.17
N GLY A 132 -3.05 27.93 0.29
CA GLY A 132 -2.88 29.38 0.37
C GLY A 132 -1.45 29.89 0.16
N ASP A 133 -0.45 29.27 0.75
CA ASP A 133 0.95 29.73 0.73
C ASP A 133 1.85 28.97 -0.26
N GLY A 134 1.29 28.06 -1.06
CA GLY A 134 2.03 27.22 -2.01
C GLY A 134 2.03 25.74 -1.63
N ASP A 135 2.52 24.91 -2.56
CA ASP A 135 2.66 23.47 -2.33
C ASP A 135 3.83 23.20 -1.38
N GLU A 136 3.65 22.22 -0.50
CA GLU A 136 4.69 21.81 0.46
C GLU A 136 5.12 20.38 0.19
N ASN A 137 6.41 20.11 0.41
CA ASN A 137 6.99 18.78 0.27
C ASN A 137 7.60 18.34 1.60
N SER A 138 7.47 17.07 1.90
CA SER A 138 8.01 16.48 3.11
C SER A 138 8.49 15.06 2.86
N TRP A 139 9.38 14.58 3.70
CA TRP A 139 9.69 13.16 3.77
C TRP A 139 8.70 12.46 4.70
N SER A 140 8.23 11.31 4.27
CA SER A 140 7.39 10.45 5.10
C SER A 140 8.13 9.19 5.53
N THR A 141 7.74 8.65 6.68
CA THR A 141 8.03 7.27 7.06
C THR A 141 6.74 6.55 7.37
N ARG A 142 6.71 5.27 7.07
CA ARG A 142 5.52 4.43 7.22
C ARG A 142 5.86 3.14 7.95
N PHE A 143 5.01 2.76 8.90
CA PHE A 143 5.06 1.49 9.60
C PHE A 143 3.67 0.89 9.64
N GLY A 144 3.53 -0.38 9.33
CA GLY A 144 2.23 -1.00 9.28
C GLY A 144 2.29 -2.51 9.22
N LEU A 145 1.09 -3.08 9.12
CA LEU A 145 0.88 -4.50 8.90
C LEU A 145 0.01 -4.69 7.66
N ASN A 146 0.26 -5.76 6.94
CA ASN A 146 -0.65 -6.27 5.92
C ASN A 146 -1.23 -7.59 6.45
N LEU A 147 -2.54 -7.61 6.61
CA LEU A 147 -3.31 -8.80 6.96
C LEU A 147 -3.88 -9.35 5.66
N ASN A 148 -3.21 -10.33 5.09
CA ASN A 148 -3.44 -10.81 3.73
C ASN A 148 -4.22 -12.12 3.72
N PHE A 149 -5.28 -12.19 2.91
CA PHE A 149 -6.05 -13.39 2.62
C PHE A 149 -5.82 -13.79 1.17
N ASN A 150 -5.12 -14.89 0.96
CA ASN A 150 -4.77 -15.43 -0.35
C ASN A 150 -5.90 -16.29 -0.89
N LEU A 151 -6.49 -15.90 -2.01
CA LEU A 151 -7.72 -16.45 -2.55
C LEU A 151 -7.44 -17.53 -3.61
N GLY A 152 -8.32 -18.52 -3.66
CA GLY A 152 -8.30 -19.61 -4.63
C GLY A 152 -7.13 -20.58 -4.42
N GLU A 153 -7.07 -21.60 -5.23
CA GLU A 153 -6.02 -22.63 -5.21
C GLU A 153 -4.68 -22.07 -5.72
N SER A 154 -4.72 -21.26 -6.77
CA SER A 154 -3.53 -20.63 -7.36
C SER A 154 -2.91 -19.55 -6.48
N LYS A 155 -3.64 -19.03 -5.45
CA LYS A 155 -3.21 -17.89 -4.62
C LYS A 155 -2.78 -16.64 -5.42
N ALA A 156 -3.30 -16.52 -6.63
CA ALA A 156 -2.98 -15.41 -7.52
C ALA A 156 -3.55 -14.08 -7.07
N TRP A 157 -4.62 -14.13 -6.30
CA TRP A 157 -5.30 -12.97 -5.77
C TRP A 157 -5.20 -12.95 -4.25
N THR A 158 -4.92 -11.77 -3.73
CA THR A 158 -4.88 -11.51 -2.29
C THR A 158 -5.78 -10.32 -1.98
N VAL A 159 -6.64 -10.46 -1.00
CA VAL A 159 -7.35 -9.35 -0.37
C VAL A 159 -6.72 -9.10 0.98
N GLY A 160 -6.42 -7.85 1.29
CA GLY A 160 -5.76 -7.50 2.53
C GLY A 160 -6.37 -6.30 3.23
N LEU A 161 -6.28 -6.28 4.56
CA LEU A 161 -6.51 -5.12 5.39
C LEU A 161 -5.15 -4.60 5.86
N LYS A 162 -4.91 -3.28 5.73
CA LYS A 162 -3.59 -2.69 5.88
C LYS A 162 -3.63 -1.46 6.80
N PRO A 163 -3.62 -1.68 8.11
CA PRO A 163 -3.38 -0.61 9.07
C PRO A 163 -1.92 -0.14 8.99
N ALA A 164 -1.72 1.17 8.97
CA ALA A 164 -0.39 1.78 8.99
C ALA A 164 -0.40 3.11 9.75
N ILE A 165 0.75 3.48 10.28
CA ILE A 165 1.02 4.82 10.78
C ILE A 165 1.99 5.48 9.81
N VAL A 166 1.63 6.65 9.35
CA VAL A 166 2.43 7.49 8.46
C VAL A 166 2.91 8.68 9.25
N TYR A 167 4.21 8.89 9.26
CA TYR A 167 4.83 10.05 9.91
C TYR A 167 5.31 11.03 8.85
N ASP A 168 4.95 12.28 9.01
CA ASP A 168 5.55 13.39 8.30
C ASP A 168 6.80 13.86 9.04
N MET A 169 7.96 13.69 8.42
CA MET A 169 9.26 13.98 9.02
C MET A 169 9.55 15.47 9.15
N GLN A 170 8.82 16.34 8.45
CA GLN A 170 9.02 17.79 8.43
C GLN A 170 7.87 18.58 9.04
N GLY A 171 6.78 17.92 9.35
CA GLY A 171 5.75 18.48 10.19
C GLY A 171 4.60 19.19 9.49
N GLY A 172 4.19 18.77 8.31
CA GLY A 172 3.09 19.39 7.58
C GLY A 172 1.74 18.63 7.57
N PHE A 173 1.57 17.54 8.27
CA PHE A 173 0.35 16.72 8.19
C PHE A 173 -0.77 17.22 9.09
N PRO A 174 -1.90 17.54 8.49
CA PRO A 174 -2.15 18.86 7.93
C PRO A 174 -2.20 19.83 9.10
N GLU A 175 -1.58 20.96 9.03
CA GLU A 175 -1.51 22.02 10.04
C GLU A 175 -0.48 21.81 11.18
N SER A 176 0.31 20.74 11.18
CA SER A 176 1.40 20.63 12.14
C SER A 176 2.67 21.25 11.55
N LYS A 177 3.17 22.30 12.18
CA LYS A 177 4.46 22.98 11.81
C LYS A 177 5.65 22.41 12.57
N SER A 178 5.53 21.27 13.20
CA SER A 178 6.59 20.71 14.02
C SER A 178 7.43 19.67 13.28
N ARG A 179 8.59 19.38 13.82
CA ARG A 179 9.51 18.34 13.30
C ARG A 179 8.98 16.94 13.61
N PHE A 180 9.62 15.92 13.06
CA PHE A 180 9.28 14.52 13.32
C PHE A 180 9.07 14.25 14.82
N ASN A 181 7.86 13.90 15.17
CA ASN A 181 7.43 13.44 16.49
C ASN A 181 6.06 12.75 16.37
N ALA A 182 5.51 12.24 17.45
CA ALA A 182 4.21 11.57 17.44
C ALA A 182 3.05 12.49 17.02
N ASN A 183 3.23 13.81 17.11
CA ASN A 183 2.22 14.79 16.73
C ASN A 183 2.07 14.94 15.21
N ASN A 184 3.02 14.43 14.44
CA ASN A 184 3.00 14.44 12.96
C ASN A 184 2.51 13.11 12.37
N ALA A 185 1.90 12.28 13.19
CA ALA A 185 1.46 10.97 12.76
C ALA A 185 0.03 11.00 12.23
N ALA A 186 -0.22 10.21 11.20
CA ALA A 186 -1.55 9.89 10.70
C ALA A 186 -1.75 8.37 10.72
N PHE A 187 -2.95 7.95 11.08
CA PHE A 187 -3.38 6.56 10.96
C PHE A 187 -4.02 6.36 9.59
N GLU A 188 -3.54 5.39 8.86
CA GLU A 188 -4.08 4.97 7.58
C GLU A 188 -4.63 3.55 7.71
N LEU A 189 -5.86 3.34 7.26
CA LEU A 189 -6.47 2.02 7.16
C LEU A 189 -6.98 1.84 5.73
N THR A 190 -6.39 0.90 5.01
CA THR A 190 -6.78 0.59 3.64
C THR A 190 -7.12 -0.89 3.48
N ALA A 191 -8.06 -1.17 2.58
CA ALA A 191 -8.23 -2.49 1.99
C ALA A 191 -7.49 -2.54 0.66
N GLY A 192 -6.81 -3.64 0.38
CA GLY A 192 -6.04 -3.85 -0.84
C GLY A 192 -6.50 -5.08 -1.60
N LEU A 193 -6.50 -4.98 -2.92
CA LEU A 193 -6.63 -6.12 -3.83
C LEU A 193 -5.31 -6.25 -4.59
N THR A 194 -4.62 -7.37 -4.40
CA THR A 194 -3.31 -7.65 -5.00
C THR A 194 -3.43 -8.79 -5.99
N TYR A 195 -2.80 -8.62 -7.13
CA TYR A 195 -2.61 -9.65 -8.14
C TYR A 195 -1.14 -10.02 -8.25
N HIS A 196 -0.84 -11.32 -8.12
CA HIS A 196 0.51 -11.88 -8.24
C HIS A 196 0.73 -12.44 -9.65
N PHE A 197 1.74 -11.92 -10.33
CA PHE A 197 2.10 -12.41 -11.65
C PHE A 197 2.74 -13.79 -11.56
N LYS A 198 2.48 -14.62 -12.57
CA LYS A 198 3.10 -15.93 -12.69
C LYS A 198 4.62 -15.79 -12.79
N THR A 199 5.31 -16.58 -12.01
CA THR A 199 6.75 -16.79 -12.17
C THR A 199 7.00 -17.56 -13.46
N SER A 200 7.95 -17.12 -14.26
CA SER A 200 8.37 -17.83 -15.45
C SER A 200 9.17 -19.06 -15.03
N ASN A 201 8.49 -20.16 -14.78
CA ASN A 201 9.18 -21.44 -14.65
C ASN A 201 9.84 -21.73 -16.00
N GLY A 202 11.15 -21.69 -16.02
CA GLY A 202 11.93 -22.24 -17.14
C GLY A 202 11.67 -23.73 -17.20
N THR A 203 10.67 -24.14 -17.98
CA THR A 203 10.63 -25.49 -18.50
C THR A 203 11.75 -25.57 -19.51
N HIS A 204 12.84 -26.19 -19.09
CA HIS A 204 13.83 -26.77 -19.98
C HIS A 204 13.44 -28.20 -20.29
#